data_8b5d12ff4dbe815bb4336b5f83f0e359
#
_entry.id   8b5d12ff4dbe815bb4336b5f83f0e359
#
_cell.length_a   1.000
_cell.length_b   1.000
_cell.length_c   1.000
_cell.angle_alpha   90.00
_cell.angle_beta   90.00
_cell.angle_gamma   90.00
#
_symmetry.space_group_name_H-M   'P 1'
#
loop_
_entity.id
_entity.type
_entity.pdbx_description
1 polymer ?
#
loop_
_entity_poly.entity_id
_entity_poly.type
_entity_poly.pdbx_seq_one_letter_code
_entity_poly.pdbx_strand_id
1 'polypeptide(L)'
;MLLRRAVILQLPAAALVAGSGLPALAADKSVTVGINLPLTGADAHDAELIKDGAMLALDEANTQGGVAGYKINVIVLDDGTATAGQYDPAQAATNARKMVADSSVVAAIGPQMSGSGKAMSPILSQGNLAIITPSSTNPDITDPKFAGQYRPAGKAIYFRTVTTDAFQGPNQANYFADTLHVKSVYVLDDSGAYGVGIADAFQHQAEQRGIKILGRDQLNPKEADYTTILTKIKSLNPDALYYGGVGQAGVKVVKESYDIMPKMIKSGGDGMYSAEVLKGAGFPAAEGWYATTASPNLVQSPETKPFVEAFAKKYGQQPENYSITAYDAALVILDAIKRVAASGKPVDRNNVRDAIQESHLKTLQGEVSFDANGDITNRIVSVYQIVKDDKFPSDDMIHQYKYLGVAPQSS
;
A
#
# COMPACT_ATOMS: atom_id res chain seq x y z
N MET A 1 -88.71 -64.09 -2.22
CA MET A 1 -87.36 -64.35 -1.68
C MET A 1 -86.40 -63.95 -2.79
N LEU A 2 -85.98 -62.68 -2.86
CA LEU A 2 -85.15 -62.19 -3.89
C LEU A 2 -84.18 -61.15 -3.23
N LEU A 3 -82.92 -61.49 -3.09
CA LEU A 3 -81.83 -60.62 -2.59
C LEU A 3 -81.40 -59.60 -3.65
N ARG A 4 -81.51 -58.34 -3.35
CA ARG A 4 -80.92 -57.25 -4.15
C ARG A 4 -79.49 -57.03 -3.71
N ARG A 5 -78.53 -57.24 -4.62
CA ARG A 5 -77.07 -56.86 -4.49
C ARG A 5 -76.96 -55.38 -4.81
N ALA A 6 -76.41 -54.61 -3.86
CA ALA A 6 -76.02 -53.24 -4.08
C ALA A 6 -74.58 -53.25 -4.64
N VAL A 7 -74.40 -52.57 -5.77
CA VAL A 7 -73.10 -52.31 -6.38
C VAL A 7 -72.57 -50.97 -5.83
N ILE A 8 -71.45 -51.04 -5.10
CA ILE A 8 -70.78 -49.81 -4.65
C ILE A 8 -69.70 -49.45 -5.71
N LEU A 9 -69.94 -48.33 -6.40
CA LEU A 9 -68.92 -47.71 -7.25
C LEU A 9 -67.87 -47.02 -6.36
N GLN A 10 -66.65 -47.50 -6.42
CA GLN A 10 -65.50 -46.80 -5.87
C GLN A 10 -64.94 -45.83 -6.93
N LEU A 11 -64.93 -44.56 -6.63
CA LEU A 11 -64.21 -43.49 -7.39
C LEU A 11 -62.75 -43.49 -6.91
N PRO A 12 -61.74 -43.40 -7.80
CA PRO A 12 -60.37 -43.26 -7.39
C PRO A 12 -60.12 -41.82 -6.93
N ALA A 13 -59.62 -41.65 -5.70
CA ALA A 13 -59.10 -40.38 -5.18
C ALA A 13 -57.78 -40.06 -5.88
N ALA A 14 -57.75 -39.05 -6.73
CA ALA A 14 -56.54 -38.49 -7.27
C ALA A 14 -55.80 -37.74 -6.15
N ALA A 15 -54.68 -38.29 -5.67
CA ALA A 15 -53.76 -37.62 -4.74
C ALA A 15 -53.00 -36.54 -5.50
N LEU A 16 -53.34 -35.26 -5.26
CA LEU A 16 -52.51 -34.12 -5.62
C LEU A 16 -51.25 -34.16 -4.74
N VAL A 17 -50.11 -34.62 -5.30
CA VAL A 17 -48.79 -34.40 -4.72
C VAL A 17 -48.45 -32.95 -4.94
N ALA A 18 -48.75 -32.09 -3.98
CA ALA A 18 -48.18 -30.74 -3.90
C ALA A 18 -46.68 -30.90 -3.63
N GLY A 19 -45.88 -30.85 -4.69
CA GLY A 19 -44.43 -30.72 -4.60
C GLY A 19 -44.06 -29.41 -3.91
N SER A 20 -43.88 -29.46 -2.59
CA SER A 20 -43.18 -28.39 -1.86
C SER A 20 -41.72 -28.40 -2.35
N GLY A 21 -41.44 -27.63 -3.41
CA GLY A 21 -40.09 -27.26 -3.77
C GLY A 21 -39.49 -26.51 -2.59
N LEU A 22 -38.68 -27.18 -1.81
CA LEU A 22 -37.76 -26.49 -0.89
C LEU A 22 -36.99 -25.47 -1.73
N PRO A 23 -36.91 -24.19 -1.31
CA PRO A 23 -36.03 -23.27 -1.99
C PRO A 23 -34.64 -23.89 -1.93
N ALA A 24 -34.06 -24.16 -3.09
CA ALA A 24 -32.65 -24.51 -3.16
C ALA A 24 -31.93 -23.36 -2.46
N LEU A 25 -31.32 -23.62 -1.33
CA LEU A 25 -30.36 -22.70 -0.71
C LEU A 25 -29.35 -22.41 -1.81
N ALA A 26 -29.46 -21.21 -2.39
CA ALA A 26 -28.45 -20.72 -3.31
C ALA A 26 -27.12 -20.84 -2.56
N ALA A 27 -26.21 -21.64 -3.07
CA ALA A 27 -24.88 -21.76 -2.47
C ALA A 27 -24.34 -20.33 -2.32
N ASP A 28 -23.97 -19.94 -1.10
CA ASP A 28 -23.42 -18.61 -0.83
C ASP A 28 -22.23 -18.40 -1.75
N LYS A 29 -22.42 -17.51 -2.75
CA LYS A 29 -21.32 -17.13 -3.64
C LYS A 29 -20.24 -16.49 -2.82
N SER A 30 -18.99 -16.89 -3.02
CA SER A 30 -17.86 -16.24 -2.35
C SER A 30 -16.68 -16.08 -3.30
N VAL A 31 -15.88 -15.06 -3.05
CA VAL A 31 -14.59 -14.84 -3.67
C VAL A 31 -13.58 -14.48 -2.60
N THR A 32 -12.29 -14.64 -2.90
CA THR A 32 -11.22 -14.34 -1.94
C THR A 32 -10.42 -13.13 -2.43
N VAL A 33 -10.11 -12.22 -1.51
CA VAL A 33 -9.13 -11.14 -1.68
C VAL A 33 -7.87 -11.52 -0.91
N GLY A 34 -6.72 -11.50 -1.58
CA GLY A 34 -5.43 -11.71 -0.93
C GLY A 34 -4.91 -10.42 -0.30
N ILE A 35 -4.22 -10.51 0.83
CA ILE A 35 -3.43 -9.41 1.41
C ILE A 35 -2.02 -9.94 1.61
N ASN A 36 -0.99 -9.21 1.10
CA ASN A 36 0.41 -9.57 1.28
C ASN A 36 1.18 -8.38 1.82
N LEU A 37 1.65 -8.46 3.06
CA LEU A 37 2.33 -7.38 3.78
C LEU A 37 3.40 -7.97 4.72
N PRO A 38 4.47 -7.21 5.08
CA PRO A 38 5.52 -7.69 5.98
C PRO A 38 5.10 -7.56 7.45
N LEU A 39 4.29 -8.51 7.93
CA LEU A 39 3.72 -8.52 9.28
C LEU A 39 4.71 -9.03 10.35
N THR A 40 5.94 -9.37 9.96
CA THR A 40 7.04 -9.78 10.84
C THR A 40 8.29 -8.94 10.54
N GLY A 41 8.99 -8.49 11.59
CA GLY A 41 10.23 -7.73 11.49
C GLY A 41 10.05 -6.22 11.67
N ALA A 42 11.01 -5.43 11.16
CA ALA A 42 11.06 -3.99 11.37
C ALA A 42 9.87 -3.22 10.76
N ASP A 43 9.25 -3.78 9.73
CA ASP A 43 8.14 -3.11 9.01
C ASP A 43 6.76 -3.48 9.57
N ALA A 44 6.71 -4.37 10.58
CA ALA A 44 5.46 -5.05 11.00
C ALA A 44 4.40 -4.09 11.53
N HIS A 45 4.79 -3.03 12.24
CA HIS A 45 3.83 -2.09 12.82
C HIS A 45 3.10 -1.29 11.72
N ASP A 46 3.85 -0.73 10.78
CA ASP A 46 3.26 0.03 9.67
C ASP A 46 2.43 -0.90 8.75
N ALA A 47 2.91 -2.14 8.53
CA ALA A 47 2.17 -3.16 7.77
C ALA A 47 0.84 -3.54 8.42
N GLU A 48 0.79 -3.60 9.76
CA GLU A 48 -0.45 -3.87 10.50
C GLU A 48 -1.47 -2.74 10.30
N LEU A 49 -1.04 -1.46 10.36
CA LEU A 49 -1.90 -0.31 10.09
C LEU A 49 -2.45 -0.32 8.66
N ILE A 50 -1.64 -0.69 7.69
CA ILE A 50 -2.05 -0.86 6.28
C ILE A 50 -3.06 -2.00 6.15
N LYS A 51 -2.78 -3.17 6.74
CA LYS A 51 -3.70 -4.31 6.75
C LYS A 51 -5.05 -3.94 7.33
N ASP A 52 -5.04 -3.25 8.46
CA ASP A 52 -6.26 -2.86 9.17
C ASP A 52 -7.09 -1.87 8.35
N GLY A 53 -6.46 -0.98 7.59
CA GLY A 53 -7.15 -0.12 6.64
C GLY A 53 -7.91 -0.92 5.57
N ALA A 54 -7.24 -1.88 4.93
CA ALA A 54 -7.87 -2.75 3.93
C ALA A 54 -8.99 -3.61 4.55
N MET A 55 -8.73 -4.20 5.73
CA MET A 55 -9.69 -5.03 6.44
C MET A 55 -10.94 -4.27 6.86
N LEU A 56 -10.81 -2.98 7.21
CA LEU A 56 -11.97 -2.16 7.57
C LEU A 56 -13.00 -2.13 6.42
N ALA A 57 -12.56 -1.84 5.18
CA ALA A 57 -13.45 -1.81 4.02
C ALA A 57 -14.06 -3.18 3.70
N LEU A 58 -13.25 -4.26 3.76
CA LEU A 58 -13.70 -5.62 3.46
C LEU A 58 -14.72 -6.12 4.49
N ASP A 59 -14.52 -5.81 5.77
CA ASP A 59 -15.43 -6.17 6.86
C ASP A 59 -16.73 -5.37 6.80
N GLU A 60 -16.66 -4.06 6.48
CA GLU A 60 -17.84 -3.22 6.25
C GLU A 60 -18.71 -3.78 5.13
N ALA A 61 -18.11 -4.18 4.00
CA ALA A 61 -18.81 -4.81 2.90
C ALA A 61 -19.49 -6.13 3.31
N ASN A 62 -18.80 -6.98 4.05
CA ASN A 62 -19.37 -8.24 4.55
C ASN A 62 -20.48 -8.01 5.57
N THR A 63 -20.35 -7.01 6.43
CA THR A 63 -21.41 -6.64 7.41
C THR A 63 -22.69 -6.19 6.73
N GLN A 64 -22.57 -5.61 5.52
CA GLN A 64 -23.69 -5.20 4.68
C GLN A 64 -24.25 -6.35 3.81
N GLY A 65 -23.81 -7.58 4.02
CA GLY A 65 -24.27 -8.77 3.28
C GLY A 65 -23.40 -9.13 2.06
N GLY A 66 -22.19 -8.62 1.99
CA GLY A 66 -21.23 -8.82 0.89
C GLY A 66 -21.46 -7.87 -0.28
N VAL A 67 -20.87 -8.18 -1.43
CA VAL A 67 -20.90 -7.35 -2.63
C VAL A 67 -21.63 -8.10 -3.75
N ALA A 68 -22.75 -7.57 -4.22
CA ALA A 68 -23.56 -8.14 -5.29
C ALA A 68 -23.88 -9.64 -5.06
N GLY A 69 -24.12 -10.05 -3.81
CA GLY A 69 -24.42 -11.41 -3.40
C GLY A 69 -23.17 -12.30 -3.22
N TYR A 70 -21.97 -11.76 -3.29
CA TYR A 70 -20.73 -12.45 -2.99
C TYR A 70 -20.25 -12.11 -1.58
N LYS A 71 -19.96 -13.12 -0.77
CA LYS A 71 -19.18 -12.97 0.47
C LYS A 71 -17.71 -12.79 0.11
N ILE A 72 -17.06 -11.86 0.75
CA ILE A 72 -15.62 -11.62 0.55
C ILE A 72 -14.83 -12.38 1.62
N ASN A 73 -14.14 -13.43 1.22
CA ASN A 73 -13.16 -14.11 2.06
C ASN A 73 -11.82 -13.38 1.95
N VAL A 74 -10.99 -13.46 2.98
CA VAL A 74 -9.66 -12.84 2.99
C VAL A 74 -8.61 -13.89 3.33
N ILE A 75 -7.50 -13.89 2.59
CA ILE A 75 -6.28 -14.59 2.94
C ILE A 75 -5.19 -13.57 3.21
N VAL A 76 -4.65 -13.56 4.44
CA VAL A 76 -3.54 -12.68 4.83
C VAL A 76 -2.25 -13.50 4.78
N LEU A 77 -1.24 -12.98 4.08
CA LEU A 77 0.06 -13.60 3.89
C LEU A 77 1.15 -12.63 4.34
N ASP A 78 2.06 -13.12 5.16
CA ASP A 78 3.21 -12.38 5.66
C ASP A 78 4.40 -12.57 4.73
N ASP A 79 5.00 -11.48 4.24
CA ASP A 79 6.26 -11.50 3.51
C ASP A 79 7.44 -10.96 4.33
N GLY A 80 7.23 -10.64 5.60
CA GLY A 80 8.31 -10.45 6.56
C GLY A 80 8.88 -11.79 7.04
N THR A 81 10.18 -11.86 7.27
CA THR A 81 10.81 -13.05 7.82
C THR A 81 11.77 -12.71 8.96
N ALA A 82 11.84 -13.59 9.96
CA ALA A 82 12.80 -13.42 11.06
C ALA A 82 14.26 -13.41 10.57
N THR A 83 14.57 -14.13 9.49
CA THR A 83 15.92 -14.19 8.90
C THR A 83 16.29 -12.88 8.21
N ALA A 84 15.37 -12.25 7.49
CA ALA A 84 15.58 -10.96 6.88
C ALA A 84 15.56 -9.84 7.94
N GLY A 85 14.76 -10.00 9.01
CA GLY A 85 14.50 -8.99 10.03
C GLY A 85 13.56 -7.88 9.56
N GLN A 86 13.05 -7.99 8.34
CA GLN A 86 12.17 -7.07 7.62
C GLN A 86 11.44 -7.84 6.51
N TYR A 87 10.84 -7.13 5.54
CA TYR A 87 10.28 -7.76 4.33
C TYR A 87 11.32 -8.64 3.60
N ASP A 88 10.83 -9.71 2.97
CA ASP A 88 11.64 -10.67 2.23
C ASP A 88 11.04 -10.91 0.83
N PRO A 89 11.69 -10.44 -0.25
CA PRO A 89 11.20 -10.63 -1.61
C PRO A 89 11.02 -12.10 -2.01
N ALA A 90 11.82 -13.03 -1.46
CA ALA A 90 11.68 -14.45 -1.75
C ALA A 90 10.41 -15.05 -1.12
N GLN A 91 10.08 -14.61 0.11
CA GLN A 91 8.82 -14.96 0.76
C GLN A 91 7.63 -14.34 0.01
N ALA A 92 7.73 -13.08 -0.43
CA ALA A 92 6.71 -12.41 -1.25
C ALA A 92 6.44 -13.19 -2.55
N ALA A 93 7.49 -13.65 -3.26
CA ALA A 93 7.35 -14.50 -4.43
C ALA A 93 6.65 -15.84 -4.11
N THR A 94 6.92 -16.43 -2.95
CA THR A 94 6.25 -17.65 -2.49
C THR A 94 4.77 -17.39 -2.22
N ASN A 95 4.44 -16.29 -1.58
CA ASN A 95 3.07 -15.86 -1.33
C ASN A 95 2.30 -15.59 -2.63
N ALA A 96 2.94 -14.96 -3.62
CA ALA A 96 2.36 -14.76 -4.96
C ALA A 96 1.98 -16.08 -5.63
N ARG A 97 2.87 -17.10 -5.58
CA ARG A 97 2.56 -18.45 -6.10
C ARG A 97 1.37 -19.08 -5.37
N LYS A 98 1.29 -18.92 -4.04
CA LYS A 98 0.19 -19.44 -3.25
C LYS A 98 -1.14 -18.79 -3.65
N MET A 99 -1.17 -17.46 -3.81
CA MET A 99 -2.37 -16.76 -4.29
C MET A 99 -2.75 -17.16 -5.72
N VAL A 100 -1.77 -17.33 -6.61
CA VAL A 100 -2.04 -17.77 -8.00
C VAL A 100 -2.56 -19.19 -8.04
N ALA A 101 -2.12 -20.09 -7.17
CA ALA A 101 -2.58 -21.46 -7.11
C ALA A 101 -4.04 -21.61 -6.62
N ASP A 102 -4.52 -20.65 -5.83
CA ASP A 102 -5.91 -20.64 -5.33
C ASP A 102 -6.82 -19.87 -6.29
N SER A 103 -7.65 -20.59 -7.07
CA SER A 103 -8.55 -19.99 -8.06
C SER A 103 -9.66 -19.12 -7.45
N SER A 104 -9.94 -19.24 -6.15
CA SER A 104 -10.89 -18.37 -5.46
C SER A 104 -10.38 -16.96 -5.25
N VAL A 105 -9.05 -16.75 -5.28
CA VAL A 105 -8.43 -15.41 -5.15
C VAL A 105 -8.60 -14.65 -6.45
N VAL A 106 -9.41 -13.61 -6.45
CA VAL A 106 -9.76 -12.82 -7.65
C VAL A 106 -8.98 -11.52 -7.77
N ALA A 107 -8.48 -10.98 -6.66
CA ALA A 107 -7.59 -9.81 -6.58
C ALA A 107 -6.80 -9.84 -5.27
N ALA A 108 -5.77 -8.98 -5.15
CA ALA A 108 -4.98 -8.86 -3.94
C ALA A 108 -4.69 -7.38 -3.59
N ILE A 109 -4.36 -7.13 -2.32
CA ILE A 109 -3.90 -5.85 -1.78
C ILE A 109 -2.47 -6.01 -1.26
N GLY A 110 -1.64 -5.01 -1.48
CA GLY A 110 -0.22 -5.05 -1.18
C GLY A 110 0.63 -5.08 -2.46
N PRO A 111 1.91 -5.39 -2.33
CA PRO A 111 2.69 -5.40 -1.11
C PRO A 111 2.96 -3.99 -0.59
N GLN A 112 3.51 -3.88 0.63
CA GLN A 112 4.00 -2.60 1.13
C GLN A 112 5.30 -2.20 0.42
N MET A 113 6.23 -3.12 0.29
CA MET A 113 7.60 -2.84 -0.15
C MET A 113 7.82 -3.10 -1.65
N SER A 114 8.57 -2.19 -2.31
CA SER A 114 8.86 -2.29 -3.75
C SER A 114 9.69 -3.53 -4.12
N GLY A 115 10.57 -4.00 -3.23
CA GLY A 115 11.30 -5.24 -3.45
C GLY A 115 10.39 -6.46 -3.53
N SER A 116 9.39 -6.53 -2.67
CA SER A 116 8.31 -7.53 -2.73
C SER A 116 7.50 -7.39 -4.02
N GLY A 117 7.16 -6.15 -4.40
CA GLY A 117 6.45 -5.86 -5.65
C GLY A 117 7.18 -6.37 -6.90
N LYS A 118 8.49 -6.11 -6.98
CA LYS A 118 9.34 -6.62 -8.07
C LYS A 118 9.36 -8.16 -8.13
N ALA A 119 9.39 -8.83 -6.97
CA ALA A 119 9.41 -10.28 -6.90
C ALA A 119 8.06 -10.94 -7.22
N MET A 120 6.95 -10.32 -6.80
CA MET A 120 5.59 -10.83 -7.00
C MET A 120 5.08 -10.61 -8.42
N SER A 121 5.36 -9.45 -9.02
CA SER A 121 4.75 -8.96 -10.26
C SER A 121 4.81 -9.94 -11.43
N PRO A 122 5.96 -10.57 -11.79
CA PRO A 122 6.02 -11.52 -12.88
C PRO A 122 5.17 -12.78 -12.62
N ILE A 123 5.07 -13.23 -11.37
CA ILE A 123 4.29 -14.41 -10.98
C ILE A 123 2.79 -14.11 -11.08
N LEU A 124 2.37 -12.96 -10.54
CA LEU A 124 0.99 -12.49 -10.60
C LEU A 124 0.55 -12.25 -12.05
N SER A 125 1.46 -11.72 -12.89
CA SER A 125 1.21 -11.52 -14.32
C SER A 125 0.90 -12.84 -15.03
N GLN A 126 1.69 -13.90 -14.81
CA GLN A 126 1.44 -15.22 -15.36
C GLN A 126 0.12 -15.82 -14.87
N GLY A 127 -0.26 -15.54 -13.63
CA GLY A 127 -1.54 -15.97 -13.03
C GLY A 127 -2.72 -15.06 -13.39
N ASN A 128 -2.49 -13.97 -14.11
CA ASN A 128 -3.45 -12.91 -14.42
C ASN A 128 -4.20 -12.40 -13.17
N LEU A 129 -3.50 -12.32 -12.05
CA LEU A 129 -4.03 -11.90 -10.76
C LEU A 129 -3.65 -10.44 -10.48
N ALA A 130 -4.64 -9.55 -10.48
CA ALA A 130 -4.42 -8.15 -10.15
C ALA A 130 -4.05 -7.98 -8.67
N ILE A 131 -3.11 -7.07 -8.41
CA ILE A 131 -2.76 -6.60 -7.08
C ILE A 131 -2.78 -5.08 -7.05
N ILE A 132 -3.31 -4.50 -5.97
CA ILE A 132 -3.31 -3.04 -5.75
C ILE A 132 -2.43 -2.75 -4.54
N THR A 133 -1.30 -2.09 -4.77
CA THR A 133 -0.44 -1.66 -3.66
C THR A 133 -0.88 -0.32 -3.10
N PRO A 134 -0.96 -0.20 -1.77
CA PRO A 134 -1.27 1.06 -1.10
C PRO A 134 -0.03 1.93 -0.82
N SER A 135 1.19 1.44 -1.07
CA SER A 135 2.42 2.12 -0.60
C SER A 135 3.68 1.85 -1.43
N SER A 136 3.75 0.78 -2.23
CA SER A 136 4.94 0.48 -3.04
C SER A 136 5.05 1.43 -4.23
N THR A 137 6.12 2.20 -4.29
CA THR A 137 6.27 3.38 -5.17
C THR A 137 7.29 3.25 -6.31
N ASN A 138 8.13 2.18 -6.32
CA ASN A 138 9.16 2.05 -7.35
C ASN A 138 8.55 1.97 -8.76
N PRO A 139 8.89 2.91 -9.69
CA PRO A 139 8.24 3.04 -10.98
C PRO A 139 8.56 1.89 -11.94
N ASP A 140 9.70 1.22 -11.81
CA ASP A 140 10.13 0.16 -12.73
C ASP A 140 9.09 -0.95 -12.89
N ILE A 141 8.31 -1.23 -11.82
CA ILE A 141 7.34 -2.34 -11.80
C ILE A 141 6.26 -2.15 -12.87
N THR A 142 5.92 -0.91 -13.17
CA THR A 142 4.86 -0.52 -14.11
C THR A 142 5.42 0.12 -15.39
N ASP A 143 6.68 0.55 -15.41
CA ASP A 143 7.31 1.17 -16.57
C ASP A 143 7.28 0.21 -17.79
N PRO A 144 6.77 0.66 -18.96
CA PRO A 144 6.78 -0.10 -20.19
C PRO A 144 8.14 -0.66 -20.60
N LYS A 145 9.23 0.03 -20.25
CA LYS A 145 10.61 -0.41 -20.50
C LYS A 145 10.91 -1.78 -19.87
N PHE A 146 10.32 -2.05 -18.72
CA PHE A 146 10.52 -3.30 -17.97
C PHE A 146 9.32 -4.26 -18.08
N ALA A 147 8.39 -4.00 -19.02
CA ALA A 147 7.18 -4.82 -19.15
C ALA A 147 7.46 -6.31 -19.33
N GLY A 148 8.50 -6.68 -20.10
CA GLY A 148 8.90 -8.08 -20.29
C GLY A 148 9.34 -8.76 -18.98
N GLN A 149 9.83 -7.99 -18.01
CA GLN A 149 10.28 -8.50 -16.73
C GLN A 149 9.12 -8.57 -15.70
N TYR A 150 8.31 -7.52 -15.57
CA TYR A 150 7.33 -7.41 -14.49
C TYR A 150 5.89 -7.74 -14.89
N ARG A 151 5.57 -7.68 -16.19
CA ARG A 151 4.25 -8.09 -16.73
C ARG A 151 4.37 -8.95 -17.99
N PRO A 152 5.06 -10.12 -17.92
CA PRO A 152 5.35 -10.94 -19.10
C PRO A 152 4.11 -11.44 -19.83
N ALA A 153 2.94 -11.48 -19.20
CA ALA A 153 1.66 -11.79 -19.86
C ALA A 153 1.03 -10.58 -20.60
N GLY A 154 1.68 -9.41 -20.56
CA GLY A 154 1.34 -8.23 -21.36
C GLY A 154 0.33 -7.26 -20.73
N LYS A 155 -0.61 -7.74 -19.90
CA LYS A 155 -1.60 -6.90 -19.26
C LYS A 155 -1.06 -6.27 -17.98
N ALA A 156 -1.47 -5.04 -17.64
CA ALA A 156 -1.23 -4.46 -16.33
C ALA A 156 -1.93 -5.31 -15.27
N ILE A 157 -1.20 -5.70 -14.23
CA ILE A 157 -1.72 -6.45 -13.07
C ILE A 157 -1.32 -5.79 -11.76
N TYR A 158 -0.35 -4.90 -11.80
CA TYR A 158 0.15 -4.16 -10.65
C TYR A 158 -0.44 -2.75 -10.69
N PHE A 159 -1.34 -2.47 -9.76
CA PHE A 159 -2.02 -1.20 -9.63
C PHE A 159 -1.57 -0.49 -8.36
N ARG A 160 -1.75 0.84 -8.28
CA ARG A 160 -1.34 1.64 -7.13
C ARG A 160 -2.43 2.61 -6.71
N THR A 161 -2.67 2.71 -5.42
CA THR A 161 -3.44 3.82 -4.82
C THR A 161 -2.52 4.93 -4.28
N VAL A 162 -1.25 4.92 -4.69
CA VAL A 162 -0.23 5.95 -4.41
C VAL A 162 0.48 6.32 -5.71
N THR A 163 1.08 7.52 -5.77
CA THR A 163 1.92 7.90 -6.90
C THR A 163 3.27 7.15 -6.86
N THR A 164 4.14 7.38 -7.83
CA THR A 164 5.44 6.69 -7.92
C THR A 164 6.59 7.60 -7.54
N ASP A 165 7.76 6.99 -7.28
CA ASP A 165 9.01 7.69 -7.01
C ASP A 165 9.48 8.54 -8.20
N ALA A 166 8.98 8.26 -9.42
CA ALA A 166 9.19 9.13 -10.58
C ALA A 166 8.60 10.53 -10.40
N PHE A 167 7.67 10.71 -9.46
CA PHE A 167 7.14 12.00 -9.03
C PHE A 167 7.62 12.39 -7.62
N GLN A 168 7.67 11.42 -6.70
CA GLN A 168 8.02 11.71 -5.31
C GLN A 168 9.45 12.26 -5.17
N GLY A 169 10.46 11.58 -5.72
CA GLY A 169 11.85 12.02 -5.68
C GLY A 169 12.05 13.41 -6.30
N PRO A 170 11.63 13.64 -7.56
CA PRO A 170 11.73 14.95 -8.21
C PRO A 170 11.00 16.08 -7.49
N ASN A 171 9.78 15.84 -7.01
CA ASN A 171 9.02 16.86 -6.29
C ASN A 171 9.70 17.23 -4.97
N GLN A 172 10.32 16.27 -4.28
CA GLN A 172 11.09 16.54 -3.07
C GLN A 172 12.38 17.30 -3.36
N ALA A 173 13.05 17.02 -4.47
CA ALA A 173 14.22 17.81 -4.91
C ALA A 173 13.83 19.25 -5.28
N ASN A 174 12.65 19.45 -5.88
CA ASN A 174 12.11 20.80 -6.10
C ASN A 174 11.83 21.51 -4.77
N TYR A 175 11.27 20.81 -3.77
CA TYR A 175 11.06 21.37 -2.43
C TYR A 175 12.39 21.80 -1.78
N PHE A 176 13.45 21.02 -1.95
CA PHE A 176 14.79 21.38 -1.50
C PHE A 176 15.29 22.67 -2.15
N ALA A 177 15.14 22.79 -3.48
CA ALA A 177 15.59 23.98 -4.22
C ALA A 177 14.76 25.22 -3.89
N ASP A 178 13.43 25.11 -3.93
CA ASP A 178 12.52 26.26 -3.92
C ASP A 178 12.14 26.72 -2.52
N THR A 179 12.02 25.77 -1.57
CA THR A 179 11.54 26.06 -0.21
C THR A 179 12.67 26.05 0.81
N LEU A 180 13.53 25.03 0.78
CA LEU A 180 14.63 24.90 1.73
C LEU A 180 15.90 25.63 1.27
N HIS A 181 15.95 26.05 0.00
CA HIS A 181 17.09 26.77 -0.63
C HIS A 181 18.42 26.04 -0.52
N VAL A 182 18.39 24.69 -0.49
CA VAL A 182 19.54 23.80 -0.45
C VAL A 182 20.38 23.97 -1.72
N LYS A 183 21.71 24.07 -1.57
CA LYS A 183 22.68 24.20 -2.66
C LYS A 183 23.56 22.99 -2.82
N SER A 184 23.68 22.18 -1.77
CA SER A 184 24.49 20.96 -1.77
C SER A 184 23.83 19.88 -0.90
N VAL A 185 23.89 18.62 -1.36
CA VAL A 185 23.29 17.48 -0.67
C VAL A 185 24.22 16.27 -0.72
N TYR A 186 24.19 15.48 0.32
CA TYR A 186 24.73 14.12 0.30
C TYR A 186 23.59 13.13 0.27
N VAL A 187 23.68 12.09 -0.55
CA VAL A 187 22.62 11.11 -0.74
C VAL A 187 23.02 9.77 -0.12
N LEU A 188 22.17 9.19 0.68
CA LEU A 188 22.28 7.81 1.18
C LEU A 188 21.09 6.99 0.69
N ASP A 189 21.29 5.70 0.46
CA ASP A 189 20.23 4.72 0.29
C ASP A 189 20.48 3.44 1.10
N ASP A 190 19.42 2.64 1.31
CA ASP A 190 19.48 1.39 2.10
C ASP A 190 19.78 0.15 1.26
N SER A 191 20.25 0.30 0.02
CA SER A 191 20.46 -0.78 -0.97
C SER A 191 19.17 -1.53 -1.37
N GLY A 192 18.03 -1.19 -0.81
CA GLY A 192 16.73 -1.78 -1.17
C GLY A 192 16.17 -1.24 -2.49
N ALA A 193 15.28 -2.00 -3.13
CA ALA A 193 14.71 -1.61 -4.43
C ALA A 193 13.96 -0.27 -4.38
N TYR A 194 13.30 0.05 -3.26
CA TYR A 194 12.69 1.35 -3.01
C TYR A 194 13.77 2.42 -2.79
N GLY A 195 14.65 2.22 -1.80
CA GLY A 195 15.62 3.22 -1.38
C GLY A 195 16.55 3.67 -2.50
N VAL A 196 17.07 2.73 -3.29
CA VAL A 196 17.87 3.04 -4.49
C VAL A 196 17.05 3.83 -5.51
N GLY A 197 15.81 3.39 -5.80
CA GLY A 197 14.96 4.02 -6.83
C GLY A 197 14.60 5.46 -6.49
N ILE A 198 14.15 5.72 -5.26
CA ILE A 198 13.78 7.08 -4.85
C ILE A 198 15.01 7.99 -4.74
N ALA A 199 16.15 7.46 -4.29
CA ALA A 199 17.40 8.21 -4.22
C ALA A 199 17.91 8.59 -5.63
N ASP A 200 17.79 7.69 -6.61
CA ASP A 200 18.12 7.96 -8.02
C ASP A 200 17.23 9.08 -8.58
N ALA A 201 15.92 8.98 -8.37
CA ALA A 201 14.95 9.96 -8.86
C ALA A 201 15.18 11.35 -8.20
N PHE A 202 15.41 11.38 -6.89
CA PHE A 202 15.74 12.60 -6.16
C PHE A 202 17.04 13.22 -6.68
N GLN A 203 18.12 12.44 -6.76
CA GLN A 203 19.43 12.92 -7.19
C GLN A 203 19.36 13.51 -8.61
N HIS A 204 18.74 12.80 -9.55
CA HIS A 204 18.62 13.26 -10.93
C HIS A 204 17.96 14.65 -11.01
N GLN A 205 16.85 14.83 -10.31
CA GLN A 205 16.16 16.13 -10.28
C GLN A 205 16.96 17.20 -9.51
N ALA A 206 17.61 16.85 -8.41
CA ALA A 206 18.45 17.77 -7.64
C ALA A 206 19.58 18.34 -8.52
N GLU A 207 20.24 17.51 -9.32
CA GLU A 207 21.26 17.93 -10.28
C GLU A 207 20.67 18.88 -11.35
N GLN A 208 19.48 18.58 -11.89
CA GLN A 208 18.77 19.46 -12.82
C GLN A 208 18.42 20.81 -12.21
N ARG A 209 18.13 20.84 -10.90
CA ARG A 209 17.85 22.08 -10.15
C ARG A 209 19.12 22.82 -9.70
N GLY A 210 20.30 22.33 -10.10
CA GLY A 210 21.59 22.94 -9.75
C GLY A 210 22.03 22.69 -8.31
N ILE A 211 21.43 21.73 -7.60
CA ILE A 211 21.89 21.29 -6.29
C ILE A 211 23.11 20.37 -6.50
N LYS A 212 24.23 20.71 -5.86
CA LYS A 212 25.46 19.94 -5.98
C LYS A 212 25.38 18.67 -5.16
N ILE A 213 25.55 17.49 -5.79
CA ILE A 213 25.69 16.21 -5.10
C ILE A 213 27.15 16.07 -4.61
N LEU A 214 27.37 16.11 -3.30
CA LEU A 214 28.71 16.01 -2.72
C LEU A 214 29.18 14.55 -2.59
N GLY A 215 28.27 13.61 -2.72
CA GLY A 215 28.55 12.18 -2.74
C GLY A 215 27.27 11.37 -2.55
N ARG A 216 27.42 10.07 -2.80
CA ARG A 216 26.37 9.07 -2.58
C ARG A 216 27.00 7.79 -2.06
N ASP A 217 26.39 7.19 -1.06
CA ASP A 217 26.76 5.86 -0.55
C ASP A 217 25.51 5.01 -0.29
N GLN A 218 25.71 3.71 -0.35
CA GLN A 218 24.69 2.71 -0.01
C GLN A 218 24.98 2.16 1.39
N LEU A 219 23.90 2.05 2.18
CA LEU A 219 23.98 1.46 3.51
C LEU A 219 23.58 -0.01 3.47
N ASN A 220 24.24 -0.82 4.25
CA ASN A 220 23.78 -2.16 4.56
C ASN A 220 22.89 -2.10 5.83
N PRO A 221 21.59 -2.38 5.75
CA PRO A 221 20.68 -2.29 6.91
C PRO A 221 21.09 -3.16 8.10
N LYS A 222 21.92 -4.19 7.88
CA LYS A 222 22.39 -5.12 8.92
C LYS A 222 23.63 -4.62 9.66
N GLU A 223 24.26 -3.52 9.24
CA GLU A 223 25.37 -2.94 9.98
C GLU A 223 24.93 -2.40 11.34
N ALA A 224 25.84 -2.49 12.32
CA ALA A 224 25.53 -2.08 13.68
C ALA A 224 25.36 -0.56 13.79
N ASP A 225 26.18 0.22 13.09
CA ASP A 225 26.16 1.69 13.07
C ASP A 225 26.62 2.26 11.74
N TYR A 226 26.41 3.57 11.56
CA TYR A 226 26.79 4.35 10.38
C TYR A 226 27.71 5.52 10.72
N THR A 227 28.32 5.53 11.89
CA THR A 227 29.18 6.62 12.41
C THR A 227 30.27 7.02 11.42
N THR A 228 30.92 6.06 10.77
CA THR A 228 32.00 6.31 9.80
C THR A 228 31.49 7.12 8.60
N ILE A 229 30.41 6.70 7.96
CA ILE A 229 29.86 7.41 6.80
C ILE A 229 29.29 8.77 7.18
N LEU A 230 28.60 8.88 8.31
CA LEU A 230 28.04 10.15 8.79
C LEU A 230 29.15 11.15 9.15
N THR A 231 30.27 10.69 9.71
CA THR A 231 31.45 11.54 9.96
C THR A 231 32.10 12.03 8.65
N LYS A 232 32.19 11.17 7.62
CA LYS A 232 32.61 11.58 6.27
C LYS A 232 31.68 12.67 5.72
N ILE A 233 30.37 12.49 5.82
CA ILE A 233 29.37 13.46 5.35
C ILE A 233 29.56 14.80 6.08
N LYS A 234 29.70 14.79 7.41
CA LYS A 234 29.98 15.99 8.19
C LYS A 234 31.21 16.74 7.69
N SER A 235 32.28 16.03 7.35
CA SER A 235 33.53 16.65 6.87
C SER A 235 33.39 17.33 5.50
N LEU A 236 32.46 16.87 4.66
CA LEU A 236 32.12 17.46 3.36
C LEU A 236 31.19 18.66 3.49
N ASN A 237 30.54 18.80 4.64
CA ASN A 237 29.67 19.90 5.02
C ASN A 237 28.58 20.23 3.97
N PRO A 238 27.74 19.28 3.52
CA PRO A 238 26.59 19.57 2.67
C PRO A 238 25.54 20.41 3.44
N ASP A 239 24.69 21.13 2.71
CA ASP A 239 23.55 21.83 3.32
C ASP A 239 22.52 20.83 3.84
N ALA A 240 22.39 19.66 3.17
CA ALA A 240 21.41 18.65 3.51
C ALA A 240 21.93 17.20 3.34
N LEU A 241 21.30 16.31 4.08
CA LEU A 241 21.36 14.85 3.90
C LEU A 241 19.99 14.38 3.37
N TYR A 242 20.01 13.63 2.27
CA TYR A 242 18.87 12.89 1.76
C TYR A 242 19.06 11.39 2.00
N TYR A 243 18.04 10.73 2.55
CA TYR A 243 18.05 9.28 2.76
C TYR A 243 16.89 8.62 2.01
N GLY A 244 17.20 7.76 1.04
CA GLY A 244 16.28 6.85 0.38
C GLY A 244 16.32 5.49 1.07
N GLY A 245 15.24 5.13 1.74
CA GLY A 245 15.18 3.85 2.46
C GLY A 245 14.10 3.82 3.52
N VAL A 246 14.04 2.71 4.24
CA VAL A 246 13.00 2.41 5.25
C VAL A 246 13.57 2.33 6.67
N GLY A 247 12.69 2.10 7.63
CA GLY A 247 12.94 2.20 9.06
C GLY A 247 14.14 1.43 9.60
N GLN A 248 14.48 0.25 9.06
CA GLN A 248 15.56 -0.57 9.64
C GLN A 248 16.94 0.16 9.66
N ALA A 249 17.34 0.76 8.54
CA ALA A 249 18.54 1.61 8.50
C ALA A 249 18.21 3.05 8.91
N GLY A 250 17.02 3.55 8.55
CA GLY A 250 16.57 4.91 8.82
C GLY A 250 16.62 5.30 10.29
N VAL A 251 16.16 4.44 11.19
CA VAL A 251 16.24 4.66 12.64
C VAL A 251 17.67 4.95 13.10
N LYS A 252 18.65 4.17 12.62
CA LYS A 252 20.06 4.38 12.95
C LYS A 252 20.59 5.69 12.36
N VAL A 253 20.28 5.97 11.09
CA VAL A 253 20.65 7.22 10.42
C VAL A 253 20.10 8.43 11.17
N VAL A 254 18.84 8.37 11.62
CA VAL A 254 18.22 9.46 12.40
C VAL A 254 18.95 9.68 13.72
N LYS A 255 19.15 8.63 14.53
CA LYS A 255 19.83 8.71 15.82
C LYS A 255 21.24 9.25 15.71
N GLU A 256 22.05 8.61 14.89
CA GLU A 256 23.47 8.91 14.81
C GLU A 256 23.74 10.27 14.14
N SER A 257 22.92 10.64 13.13
CA SER A 257 23.04 11.96 12.50
C SER A 257 22.66 13.11 13.43
N TYR A 258 21.82 12.87 14.44
CA TYR A 258 21.53 13.87 15.46
C TYR A 258 22.80 14.25 16.25
N ASP A 259 23.55 13.27 16.70
CA ASP A 259 24.78 13.51 17.48
C ASP A 259 25.91 14.09 16.61
N ILE A 260 26.01 13.61 15.36
CA ILE A 260 27.11 13.99 14.48
C ILE A 260 26.86 15.32 13.75
N MET A 261 25.64 15.53 13.27
CA MET A 261 25.23 16.65 12.40
C MET A 261 23.91 17.29 12.85
N PRO A 262 23.80 17.81 14.09
CA PRO A 262 22.50 18.22 14.66
C PRO A 262 21.81 19.35 13.87
N LYS A 263 22.57 20.21 13.19
CA LYS A 263 22.04 21.40 12.50
C LYS A 263 21.81 21.20 10.99
N MET A 264 22.22 20.06 10.44
CA MET A 264 22.06 19.78 9.02
C MET A 264 20.58 19.53 8.69
N ILE A 265 20.10 20.04 7.55
CA ILE A 265 18.80 19.68 7.00
C ILE A 265 18.82 18.17 6.67
N LYS A 266 17.82 17.43 7.11
CA LYS A 266 17.73 15.98 6.90
C LYS A 266 16.36 15.66 6.36
N SER A 267 16.32 14.82 5.35
CA SER A 267 15.06 14.41 4.73
C SER A 267 15.14 13.01 4.15
N GLY A 268 13.99 12.38 4.02
CA GLY A 268 13.84 11.14 3.27
C GLY A 268 12.51 11.10 2.54
N GLY A 269 12.29 10.02 1.80
CA GLY A 269 11.03 9.73 1.14
C GLY A 269 9.96 9.25 2.12
N ASP A 270 8.96 8.56 1.58
CA ASP A 270 7.84 8.01 2.37
C ASP A 270 8.25 6.89 3.34
N GLY A 271 9.35 6.18 3.08
CA GLY A 271 9.92 5.26 4.07
C GLY A 271 10.40 5.91 5.37
N MET A 272 10.47 7.26 5.40
CA MET A 272 10.75 8.04 6.62
C MET A 272 9.48 8.62 7.26
N TYR A 273 8.31 8.47 6.63
CA TYR A 273 7.01 8.74 7.22
C TYR A 273 6.50 7.46 7.88
N SER A 274 6.96 7.17 9.08
CA SER A 274 6.77 5.89 9.77
C SER A 274 6.72 6.04 11.27
N ALA A 275 5.81 5.33 11.93
CA ALA A 275 5.74 5.21 13.38
C ALA A 275 6.98 4.52 13.95
N GLU A 276 7.58 3.58 13.20
CA GLU A 276 8.83 2.90 13.60
C GLU A 276 10.00 3.88 13.67
N VAL A 277 10.08 4.84 12.73
CA VAL A 277 11.10 5.91 12.79
C VAL A 277 10.91 6.76 14.04
N LEU A 278 9.68 7.19 14.34
CA LEU A 278 9.39 7.98 15.55
C LEU A 278 9.76 7.21 16.83
N LYS A 279 9.31 5.96 16.93
CA LYS A 279 9.52 5.09 18.08
C LYS A 279 10.98 4.67 18.24
N GLY A 280 11.58 4.23 17.12
CA GLY A 280 12.95 3.69 17.12
C GLY A 280 14.01 4.76 17.32
N ALA A 281 13.90 5.90 16.64
CA ALA A 281 14.84 7.01 16.81
C ALA A 281 14.53 7.83 18.08
N GLY A 282 13.26 8.09 18.32
CA GLY A 282 12.80 8.89 19.47
C GLY A 282 13.17 10.37 19.35
N PHE A 283 12.75 11.14 20.36
CA PHE A 283 13.08 12.54 20.47
C PHE A 283 14.21 12.78 21.47
N PRO A 284 15.11 13.76 21.21
CA PRO A 284 15.03 14.77 20.16
C PRO A 284 15.61 14.34 18.78
N ALA A 285 16.08 13.12 18.61
CA ALA A 285 16.82 12.73 17.39
C ALA A 285 15.97 12.82 16.11
N ALA A 286 14.69 12.46 16.17
CA ALA A 286 13.79 12.51 15.02
C ALA A 286 13.34 13.94 14.67
N GLU A 287 13.40 14.89 15.61
CA GLU A 287 12.87 16.24 15.39
C GLU A 287 13.59 16.96 14.26
N GLY A 288 12.81 17.67 13.44
CA GLY A 288 13.32 18.46 12.31
C GLY A 288 13.56 17.69 11.02
N TRP A 289 13.44 16.35 11.03
CA TRP A 289 13.50 15.57 9.79
C TRP A 289 12.30 15.85 8.91
N TYR A 290 12.56 15.97 7.60
CA TYR A 290 11.52 16.03 6.59
C TYR A 290 11.23 14.65 6.04
N ALA A 291 9.97 14.41 5.71
CA ALA A 291 9.51 13.21 5.01
C ALA A 291 8.48 13.59 3.95
N THR A 292 8.29 12.74 2.96
CA THR A 292 7.19 12.88 1.99
C THR A 292 6.26 11.67 2.08
N THR A 293 5.05 11.80 1.53
CA THR A 293 4.21 10.65 1.19
C THR A 293 3.82 10.71 -0.28
N ALA A 294 3.69 9.56 -0.89
CA ALA A 294 3.28 9.42 -2.29
C ALA A 294 1.74 9.52 -2.45
N SER A 295 1.10 10.35 -1.63
CA SER A 295 -0.35 10.54 -1.56
C SER A 295 -0.68 11.95 -1.07
N PRO A 296 -1.96 12.41 -1.21
CA PRO A 296 -2.45 13.57 -0.47
C PRO A 296 -2.28 13.41 1.05
N ASN A 297 -2.33 14.52 1.80
CA ASN A 297 -2.43 14.46 3.26
C ASN A 297 -3.83 13.95 3.63
N LEU A 298 -3.94 12.66 3.94
CA LEU A 298 -5.22 11.98 4.16
C LEU A 298 -5.61 11.97 5.64
N VAL A 299 -4.72 11.48 6.52
CA VAL A 299 -5.08 11.27 7.93
C VAL A 299 -5.40 12.56 8.69
N GLN A 300 -4.92 13.70 8.23
CA GLN A 300 -5.20 15.02 8.80
C GLN A 300 -6.27 15.80 8.02
N SER A 301 -6.88 15.18 6.99
CA SER A 301 -7.95 15.80 6.20
C SER A 301 -9.29 15.73 6.95
N PRO A 302 -10.08 16.82 6.96
CA PRO A 302 -11.43 16.78 7.53
C PRO A 302 -12.36 15.75 6.86
N GLU A 303 -12.17 15.47 5.58
CA GLU A 303 -12.98 14.54 4.78
C GLU A 303 -12.80 13.09 5.22
N THR A 304 -11.65 12.74 5.76
CA THR A 304 -11.33 11.37 6.21
C THR A 304 -11.59 11.15 7.69
N LYS A 305 -12.01 12.18 8.43
CA LYS A 305 -12.29 12.08 9.87
C LYS A 305 -13.20 10.90 10.25
N PRO A 306 -14.30 10.61 9.53
CA PRO A 306 -15.15 9.44 9.84
C PRO A 306 -14.39 8.11 9.75
N PHE A 307 -13.48 7.97 8.78
CA PHE A 307 -12.60 6.79 8.67
C PHE A 307 -11.66 6.71 9.88
N VAL A 308 -10.98 7.80 10.23
CA VAL A 308 -10.03 7.86 11.35
C VAL A 308 -10.72 7.44 12.65
N GLU A 309 -11.94 7.94 12.90
CA GLU A 309 -12.73 7.58 14.08
C GLU A 309 -13.17 6.11 14.07
N ALA A 310 -13.62 5.59 12.93
CA ALA A 310 -14.00 4.18 12.77
C ALA A 310 -12.82 3.23 12.95
N PHE A 311 -11.67 3.58 12.36
CA PHE A 311 -10.43 2.82 12.48
C PHE A 311 -9.97 2.77 13.94
N ALA A 312 -9.83 3.93 14.60
CA ALA A 312 -9.41 4.03 16.00
C ALA A 312 -10.35 3.26 16.93
N LYS A 313 -11.66 3.35 16.71
CA LYS A 313 -12.67 2.61 17.47
C LYS A 313 -12.51 1.09 17.33
N LYS A 314 -12.22 0.60 16.11
CA LYS A 314 -12.15 -0.84 15.83
C LYS A 314 -10.84 -1.46 16.27
N TYR A 315 -9.73 -0.77 16.04
CA TYR A 315 -8.38 -1.33 16.22
C TYR A 315 -7.64 -0.80 17.45
N GLY A 316 -8.16 0.24 18.12
CA GLY A 316 -7.56 0.81 19.32
C GLY A 316 -6.28 1.61 19.07
N GLN A 317 -5.99 1.96 17.83
CA GLN A 317 -4.81 2.72 17.40
C GLN A 317 -5.18 3.71 16.29
N GLN A 318 -4.34 4.71 16.05
CA GLN A 318 -4.57 5.69 15.00
C GLN A 318 -4.12 5.13 13.64
N PRO A 319 -4.85 5.45 12.55
CA PRO A 319 -4.39 5.12 11.20
C PRO A 319 -3.26 6.04 10.76
N GLU A 320 -2.58 5.67 9.70
CA GLU A 320 -1.66 6.52 8.95
C GLU A 320 -2.15 6.69 7.49
N ASN A 321 -1.45 7.49 6.67
CA ASN A 321 -1.90 7.77 5.30
C ASN A 321 -2.09 6.49 4.47
N TYR A 322 -1.22 5.49 4.64
CA TYR A 322 -1.29 4.25 3.88
C TYR A 322 -2.37 3.28 4.39
N SER A 323 -2.88 3.48 5.60
CA SER A 323 -4.13 2.82 6.04
C SER A 323 -5.30 3.27 5.17
N ILE A 324 -5.34 4.55 4.79
CA ILE A 324 -6.42 5.11 3.96
C ILE A 324 -6.26 4.66 2.50
N THR A 325 -5.06 4.69 1.95
CA THR A 325 -4.83 4.20 0.58
C THR A 325 -5.09 2.70 0.45
N ALA A 326 -4.89 1.91 1.53
CA ALA A 326 -5.25 0.50 1.59
C ALA A 326 -6.77 0.28 1.67
N TYR A 327 -7.48 1.12 2.43
CA TYR A 327 -8.93 1.14 2.43
C TYR A 327 -9.48 1.45 1.02
N ASP A 328 -8.90 2.46 0.34
CA ASP A 328 -9.27 2.82 -1.03
C ASP A 328 -8.96 1.69 -2.04
N ALA A 329 -7.83 0.98 -1.88
CA ALA A 329 -7.51 -0.21 -2.69
C ALA A 329 -8.59 -1.30 -2.54
N ALA A 330 -9.05 -1.53 -1.31
CA ALA A 330 -10.14 -2.45 -1.05
C ALA A 330 -11.46 -1.98 -1.69
N LEU A 331 -11.80 -0.69 -1.60
CA LEU A 331 -12.98 -0.12 -2.27
C LEU A 331 -12.94 -0.31 -3.78
N VAL A 332 -11.78 -0.13 -4.42
CA VAL A 332 -11.60 -0.36 -5.87
C VAL A 332 -11.87 -1.83 -6.22
N ILE A 333 -11.35 -2.77 -5.43
CA ILE A 333 -11.59 -4.21 -5.66
C ILE A 333 -13.08 -4.55 -5.47
N LEU A 334 -13.72 -4.04 -4.42
CA LEU A 334 -15.15 -4.26 -4.15
C LEU A 334 -16.04 -3.69 -5.25
N ASP A 335 -15.72 -2.49 -5.75
CA ASP A 335 -16.42 -1.89 -6.89
C ASP A 335 -16.23 -2.70 -8.18
N ALA A 336 -15.01 -3.18 -8.45
CA ALA A 336 -14.73 -4.04 -9.59
C ALA A 336 -15.54 -5.35 -9.53
N ILE A 337 -15.59 -6.01 -8.39
CA ILE A 337 -16.43 -7.21 -8.16
C ILE A 337 -17.90 -6.88 -8.43
N LYS A 338 -18.39 -5.75 -7.92
CA LYS A 338 -19.77 -5.28 -8.11
C LYS A 338 -20.10 -5.06 -9.59
N ARG A 339 -19.23 -4.37 -10.33
CA ARG A 339 -19.42 -4.09 -11.77
C ARG A 339 -19.39 -5.38 -12.60
N VAL A 340 -18.48 -6.29 -12.31
CA VAL A 340 -18.41 -7.60 -12.98
C VAL A 340 -19.70 -8.41 -12.74
N ALA A 341 -20.12 -8.52 -11.48
CA ALA A 341 -21.36 -9.25 -11.14
C ALA A 341 -22.59 -8.64 -11.82
N ALA A 342 -22.70 -7.30 -11.84
CA ALA A 342 -23.81 -6.58 -12.48
C ALA A 342 -23.82 -6.77 -14.01
N SER A 343 -22.67 -7.01 -14.64
CA SER A 343 -22.58 -7.28 -16.08
C SER A 343 -22.98 -8.71 -16.49
N GLY A 344 -23.25 -9.59 -15.51
CA GLY A 344 -23.56 -11.00 -15.73
C GLY A 344 -22.35 -11.87 -16.10
N LYS A 345 -21.14 -11.30 -16.13
CA LYS A 345 -19.89 -12.06 -16.34
C LYS A 345 -19.50 -12.83 -15.06
N PRO A 346 -18.74 -13.93 -15.17
CA PRO A 346 -18.14 -14.58 -14.02
C PRO A 346 -17.28 -13.62 -13.21
N VAL A 347 -17.41 -13.67 -11.87
CA VAL A 347 -16.50 -12.92 -10.98
C VAL A 347 -15.22 -13.76 -10.83
N ASP A 348 -14.32 -13.60 -11.80
CA ASP A 348 -13.03 -14.27 -11.86
C ASP A 348 -11.89 -13.23 -12.01
N ARG A 349 -10.63 -13.71 -11.98
CA ARG A 349 -9.44 -12.86 -12.06
C ARG A 349 -9.41 -11.97 -13.29
N ASN A 350 -9.78 -12.52 -14.45
CA ASN A 350 -9.70 -11.81 -15.74
C ASN A 350 -10.66 -10.62 -15.74
N ASN A 351 -11.92 -10.89 -15.40
CA ASN A 351 -12.96 -9.89 -15.41
C ASN A 351 -12.77 -8.85 -14.30
N VAL A 352 -12.33 -9.29 -13.11
CA VAL A 352 -12.03 -8.37 -11.98
C VAL A 352 -10.82 -7.50 -12.30
N ARG A 353 -9.73 -8.05 -12.86
CA ARG A 353 -8.56 -7.26 -13.31
C ARG A 353 -8.96 -6.23 -14.37
N ASP A 354 -9.74 -6.62 -15.38
CA ASP A 354 -10.20 -5.70 -16.42
C ASP A 354 -11.07 -4.59 -15.82
N ALA A 355 -11.95 -4.93 -14.89
CA ALA A 355 -12.75 -3.95 -14.18
C ALA A 355 -11.92 -3.02 -13.27
N ILE A 356 -10.85 -3.50 -12.62
CA ILE A 356 -9.92 -2.65 -11.86
C ILE A 356 -9.25 -1.64 -12.80
N GLN A 357 -8.78 -2.06 -13.97
CA GLN A 357 -8.16 -1.16 -14.94
C GLN A 357 -9.10 -0.02 -15.39
N GLU A 358 -10.39 -0.28 -15.47
CA GLU A 358 -11.43 0.67 -15.88
C GLU A 358 -12.00 1.48 -14.71
N SER A 359 -11.35 1.50 -13.55
CA SER A 359 -11.88 2.18 -12.37
C SER A 359 -11.82 3.70 -12.54
N HIS A 360 -12.94 4.35 -12.18
CA HIS A 360 -13.11 5.79 -11.95
C HIS A 360 -13.98 5.91 -10.68
N LEU A 361 -13.37 5.73 -9.52
CA LEU A 361 -14.08 5.60 -8.26
C LEU A 361 -13.77 6.78 -7.34
N LYS A 362 -14.81 7.42 -6.82
CA LYS A 362 -14.62 8.41 -5.74
C LYS A 362 -14.37 7.67 -4.42
N THR A 363 -13.23 7.90 -3.86
CA THR A 363 -12.75 7.29 -2.60
C THR A 363 -12.40 8.37 -1.57
N LEU A 364 -11.77 7.99 -0.47
CA LEU A 364 -11.34 8.92 0.57
C LEU A 364 -10.26 9.90 0.09
N GLN A 365 -9.38 9.46 -0.83
CA GLN A 365 -8.35 10.33 -1.41
C GLN A 365 -8.85 11.15 -2.63
N GLY A 366 -10.13 11.08 -2.95
CA GLY A 366 -10.71 11.67 -4.14
C GLY A 366 -10.99 10.64 -5.22
N GLU A 367 -10.86 11.01 -6.50
CA GLU A 367 -11.05 10.07 -7.61
C GLU A 367 -9.82 9.17 -7.76
N VAL A 368 -10.05 7.86 -7.73
CA VAL A 368 -9.05 6.84 -8.08
C VAL A 368 -9.34 6.32 -9.47
N SER A 369 -8.39 6.52 -10.37
CA SER A 369 -8.34 5.96 -11.71
C SER A 369 -6.90 5.60 -12.07
N PHE A 370 -6.71 4.71 -13.04
CA PHE A 370 -5.41 4.18 -13.41
C PHE A 370 -5.06 4.49 -14.86
N ASP A 371 -3.79 4.76 -15.10
CA ASP A 371 -3.26 4.83 -16.46
C ASP A 371 -3.15 3.42 -17.09
N ALA A 372 -2.72 3.35 -18.36
CA ALA A 372 -2.57 2.08 -19.08
C ALA A 372 -1.57 1.10 -18.45
N ASN A 373 -0.72 1.58 -17.54
CA ASN A 373 0.31 0.80 -16.87
C ASN A 373 -0.12 0.31 -15.48
N GLY A 374 -1.22 0.86 -14.94
CA GLY A 374 -1.74 0.55 -13.60
C GLY A 374 -1.38 1.59 -12.54
N ASP A 375 -0.69 2.67 -12.90
CA ASP A 375 -0.37 3.74 -11.96
C ASP A 375 -1.57 4.68 -11.77
N ILE A 376 -1.78 5.15 -10.53
CA ILE A 376 -2.82 6.13 -10.23
C ILE A 376 -2.58 7.43 -11.02
N THR A 377 -3.65 8.02 -11.52
CA THR A 377 -3.57 9.30 -12.27
C THR A 377 -3.34 10.52 -11.37
N ASN A 378 -3.70 10.43 -10.08
CA ASN A 378 -3.41 11.44 -9.08
C ASN A 378 -1.91 11.37 -8.67
N ARG A 379 -1.17 12.47 -8.87
CA ARG A 379 0.29 12.52 -8.68
C ARG A 379 0.70 13.44 -7.53
N ILE A 380 -0.13 13.57 -6.51
CA ILE A 380 0.13 14.42 -5.36
C ILE A 380 1.21 13.78 -4.47
N VAL A 381 2.17 14.60 -4.06
CA VAL A 381 3.19 14.28 -3.07
C VAL A 381 3.06 15.27 -1.92
N SER A 382 2.86 14.78 -0.71
CA SER A 382 2.74 15.60 0.50
C SER A 382 4.08 15.67 1.23
N VAL A 383 4.37 16.85 1.81
CA VAL A 383 5.59 17.08 2.60
C VAL A 383 5.21 17.25 4.06
N TYR A 384 6.00 16.62 4.91
CA TYR A 384 5.88 16.69 6.36
C TYR A 384 7.23 17.02 7.01
N GLN A 385 7.16 17.53 8.22
CA GLN A 385 8.31 17.66 9.11
C GLN A 385 7.96 17.06 10.46
N ILE A 386 8.88 16.31 11.04
CA ILE A 386 8.74 15.81 12.40
C ILE A 386 8.92 16.98 13.36
N VAL A 387 7.88 17.27 14.11
CA VAL A 387 7.82 18.35 15.12
C VAL A 387 7.21 17.78 16.38
N LYS A 388 7.97 17.73 17.48
CA LYS A 388 7.51 17.15 18.73
C LYS A 388 6.30 17.92 19.28
N ASP A 389 5.22 17.19 19.54
CA ASP A 389 4.08 17.67 20.32
C ASP A 389 3.95 16.82 21.60
N ASP A 390 4.32 17.40 22.75
CA ASP A 390 4.30 16.72 24.04
C ASP A 390 2.89 16.38 24.57
N LYS A 391 1.84 16.81 23.89
CA LYS A 391 0.45 16.48 24.24
C LYS A 391 0.02 15.09 23.76
N PHE A 392 0.79 14.49 22.85
CA PHE A 392 0.45 13.21 22.21
C PHE A 392 1.59 12.21 22.39
N PRO A 393 1.33 10.90 22.25
CA PRO A 393 2.36 9.88 22.23
C PRO A 393 3.47 10.21 21.21
N SER A 394 4.71 9.87 21.53
CA SER A 394 5.86 10.17 20.67
C SER A 394 5.87 9.43 19.35
N ASP A 395 5.07 8.39 19.20
CA ASP A 395 4.86 7.58 17.98
C ASP A 395 3.54 7.88 17.27
N ASP A 396 2.81 8.89 17.73
CA ASP A 396 1.56 9.33 17.09
C ASP A 396 1.85 10.07 15.78
N MET A 397 1.67 9.36 14.66
CA MET A 397 1.95 9.89 13.32
C MET A 397 1.13 11.12 12.95
N ILE A 398 -0.12 11.21 13.44
CA ILE A 398 -1.01 12.33 13.10
C ILE A 398 -0.50 13.65 13.69
N HIS A 399 0.09 13.60 14.89
CA HIS A 399 0.45 14.79 15.65
C HIS A 399 1.96 15.09 15.60
N GLN A 400 2.81 14.08 15.39
CA GLN A 400 4.26 14.26 15.34
C GLN A 400 4.76 14.60 13.91
N TYR A 401 4.02 14.25 12.85
CA TYR A 401 4.30 14.67 11.47
C TYR A 401 3.45 15.87 11.10
N LYS A 402 4.04 17.06 11.18
CA LYS A 402 3.37 18.31 10.77
C LYS A 402 3.33 18.39 9.25
N TYR A 403 2.12 18.44 8.68
CA TYR A 403 1.92 18.67 7.26
C TYR A 403 2.36 20.08 6.86
N LEU A 404 3.18 20.20 5.81
CA LEU A 404 3.72 21.45 5.31
C LEU A 404 3.14 21.89 3.96
N GLY A 405 2.45 20.99 3.26
CA GLY A 405 1.86 21.28 1.95
C GLY A 405 2.19 20.23 0.91
N VAL A 406 1.72 20.49 -0.32
CA VAL A 406 2.05 19.66 -1.49
C VAL A 406 3.43 20.08 -2.00
N ALA A 407 4.27 19.09 -2.31
CA ALA A 407 5.57 19.35 -2.92
C ALA A 407 5.42 19.98 -4.31
N PRO A 408 6.31 20.93 -4.71
CA PRO A 408 6.29 21.52 -6.04
C PRO A 408 6.43 20.45 -7.12
N GLN A 409 5.47 20.42 -8.05
CA GLN A 409 5.46 19.39 -9.09
C GLN A 409 6.57 19.62 -10.11
N SER A 410 7.16 18.52 -10.59
CA SER A 410 8.03 18.55 -11.75
C SER A 410 7.18 18.80 -13.00
N SER A 411 7.61 19.73 -13.84
CA SER A 411 6.97 20.06 -15.12
C SER A 411 7.12 18.95 -16.15
#